data_6c2e8015b0d4d02435c0628b961795d9
#
_entry.id   6c2e8015b0d4d02435c0628b961795d9
#
_cell.length_a   1.000
_cell.length_b   1.000
_cell.length_c   1.000
_cell.angle_alpha   90.00
_cell.angle_beta   90.00
_cell.angle_gamma   90.00
#
_symmetry.space_group_name_H-M   'P 1'
#
loop_
_entity.id
_entity.type
_entity.pdbx_description
1 polymer ?
#
loop_
_entity_poly.entity_id
_entity_poly.type
_entity_poly.pdbx_seq_one_letter_code
_entity_poly.pdbx_strand_id
1 'polypeptide(L)'
;TWNYFKDYLIKENNYLPPDNYQENRKNKVVNRTSSTNIGLAMVAVISAYDMGFENIYASVKLLQNMIDTVTKLEKWNGHLYNWYDIKTLAPLEPRYVSTVDSGNFVGYLYVVKQFLTEHNRLYENVEDYIAIINKLIEQTDFSLLYDNSSRLFSIGFDVNENKLTDSYYDLLASEARQASFIAISKKDVPVKHWSSLNRTLTAMDGYKGLISWSGTAFEYLMPNINMKSYHGSLLDESCKFMIMSQIKYSEKLNIPWGISESAFNLKDLKSNYQYKAFGIPWLGLKRGLGDEMVVSSYGTVLAICDYPREVLENIERMEKEGIFGKYGMYESIDYTKSRLKENEKKEVVKTFMAHHQALILISINNFFHKNIIQQRFSKNPEIEATEIL
;
A
#
# COMPACT_ATOMS: atom_id res chain seq x y z
N THR A 1 4.49 -4.22 15.22
CA THR A 1 4.58 -3.99 13.76
C THR A 1 6.03 -4.06 13.29
N TRP A 2 6.98 -3.23 13.83
CA TRP A 2 8.39 -3.27 13.42
C TRP A 2 9.05 -4.64 13.56
N ASN A 3 8.73 -5.39 14.61
CA ASN A 3 9.29 -6.75 14.83
C ASN A 3 9.01 -7.72 13.67
N TYR A 4 7.94 -7.53 12.89
CA TYR A 4 7.69 -8.30 11.68
C TYR A 4 8.85 -8.12 10.66
N PHE A 5 9.21 -6.88 10.39
CA PHE A 5 10.30 -6.57 9.45
C PHE A 5 11.66 -6.99 10.02
N LYS A 6 11.90 -6.79 11.31
CA LYS A 6 13.13 -7.20 11.99
C LYS A 6 13.35 -8.72 11.92
N ASP A 7 12.31 -9.51 12.10
CA ASP A 7 12.38 -10.97 12.04
C ASP A 7 12.61 -11.50 10.61
N TYR A 8 12.19 -10.75 9.56
CA TYR A 8 12.16 -11.27 8.19
C TYR A 8 13.06 -10.56 7.18
N LEU A 9 13.48 -9.31 7.41
CA LEU A 9 14.44 -8.62 6.54
C LEU A 9 15.87 -9.06 6.86
N ILE A 10 16.12 -10.35 6.75
CA ILE A 10 17.36 -11.03 7.08
C ILE A 10 18.02 -11.65 5.84
N LYS A 11 19.29 -12.00 5.95
CA LYS A 11 20.10 -12.56 4.85
C LYS A 11 19.47 -13.83 4.25
N GLU A 12 18.88 -14.68 5.06
CA GLU A 12 18.22 -15.92 4.67
C GLU A 12 17.00 -15.70 3.79
N ASN A 13 16.44 -14.50 3.81
CA ASN A 13 15.35 -14.04 2.95
C ASN A 13 15.83 -13.06 1.88
N ASN A 14 17.14 -12.96 1.62
CA ASN A 14 17.73 -11.96 0.73
C ASN A 14 17.30 -10.53 1.09
N TYR A 15 17.05 -10.25 2.38
CA TYR A 15 16.55 -8.97 2.88
C TYR A 15 15.23 -8.51 2.25
N LEU A 16 14.41 -9.46 1.74
CA LEU A 16 13.07 -9.19 1.21
C LEU A 16 12.00 -9.59 2.22
N PRO A 17 10.91 -8.81 2.36
CA PRO A 17 9.81 -9.17 3.25
C PRO A 17 9.02 -10.34 2.64
N PRO A 18 8.66 -11.39 3.40
CA PRO A 18 7.67 -12.34 2.96
C PRO A 18 6.31 -11.64 2.82
N ASP A 19 5.42 -12.18 1.98
CA ASP A 19 4.09 -11.62 1.75
C ASP A 19 3.27 -11.54 3.04
N ASN A 20 3.26 -12.64 3.79
CA ASN A 20 2.53 -12.66 5.05
C ASN A 20 3.04 -13.77 6.01
N TYR A 21 2.66 -13.60 7.28
CA TYR A 21 2.82 -14.58 8.35
C TYR A 21 1.45 -14.95 8.91
N GLN A 22 1.11 -16.24 8.92
CA GLN A 22 -0.17 -16.77 9.42
C GLN A 22 0.04 -17.63 10.67
N GLU A 23 -0.53 -17.24 11.81
CA GLU A 23 -0.29 -17.95 13.07
C GLU A 23 -0.88 -19.36 13.08
N ASN A 24 -2.02 -19.55 12.44
CA ASN A 24 -2.79 -20.79 12.44
C ASN A 24 -2.43 -21.75 11.28
N ARG A 25 -1.22 -21.61 10.69
CA ARG A 25 -0.73 -22.42 9.59
C ARG A 25 0.51 -23.19 10.00
N LYS A 26 0.69 -24.44 9.50
CA LYS A 26 1.89 -25.25 9.78
C LYS A 26 3.15 -24.53 9.27
N ASN A 27 3.16 -24.12 8.00
CA ASN A 27 4.21 -23.29 7.41
C ASN A 27 3.74 -21.83 7.49
N LYS A 28 4.07 -21.16 8.57
CA LYS A 28 3.49 -19.85 8.91
C LYS A 28 3.84 -18.74 7.93
N VAL A 29 4.98 -18.81 7.24
CA VAL A 29 5.50 -17.77 6.36
C VAL A 29 5.19 -18.09 4.90
N VAL A 30 4.71 -17.10 4.15
CA VAL A 30 4.50 -17.19 2.71
C VAL A 30 5.68 -16.53 2.00
N ASN A 31 6.61 -17.35 1.47
CA ASN A 31 7.90 -16.96 0.94
C ASN A 31 7.85 -16.34 -0.47
N ARG A 32 6.90 -15.47 -0.73
CA ARG A 32 6.86 -14.62 -1.93
C ARG A 32 6.81 -13.16 -1.53
N THR A 33 7.12 -12.27 -2.46
CA THR A 33 7.02 -10.82 -2.24
C THR A 33 6.62 -10.11 -3.53
N SER A 34 6.01 -8.92 -3.39
CA SER A 34 5.68 -8.02 -4.49
C SER A 34 6.54 -6.76 -4.47
N SER A 35 6.55 -6.02 -5.57
CA SER A 35 7.22 -4.72 -5.64
C SER A 35 6.66 -3.72 -4.61
N THR A 36 5.35 -3.71 -4.36
CA THR A 36 4.73 -2.92 -3.28
C THR A 36 5.25 -3.35 -1.91
N ASN A 37 5.30 -4.67 -1.62
CA ASN A 37 5.85 -5.17 -0.36
C ASN A 37 7.30 -4.73 -0.13
N ILE A 38 8.14 -4.81 -1.17
CA ILE A 38 9.55 -4.41 -1.12
C ILE A 38 9.68 -2.91 -0.81
N GLY A 39 9.00 -2.07 -1.58
CA GLY A 39 9.05 -0.62 -1.42
C GLY A 39 8.55 -0.16 -0.06
N LEU A 40 7.39 -0.68 0.38
CA LEU A 40 6.83 -0.38 1.70
C LEU A 40 7.73 -0.87 2.84
N ALA A 41 8.40 -2.02 2.70
CA ALA A 41 9.35 -2.49 3.69
C ALA A 41 10.56 -1.54 3.82
N MET A 42 11.07 -0.98 2.71
CA MET A 42 12.13 0.05 2.76
C MET A 42 11.67 1.30 3.54
N VAL A 43 10.43 1.77 3.29
CA VAL A 43 9.87 2.92 4.03
C VAL A 43 9.58 2.56 5.49
N ALA A 44 9.23 1.30 5.80
CA ALA A 44 9.10 0.82 7.18
C ALA A 44 10.44 0.84 7.94
N VAL A 45 11.57 0.52 7.26
CA VAL A 45 12.93 0.66 7.85
C VAL A 45 13.22 2.12 8.19
N ILE A 46 12.90 3.05 7.30
CA ILE A 46 13.03 4.49 7.54
C ILE A 46 12.16 4.92 8.72
N SER A 47 10.91 4.46 8.75
CA SER A 47 9.98 4.77 9.85
C SER A 47 10.44 4.22 11.19
N ALA A 48 11.09 3.05 11.20
CA ALA A 48 11.68 2.48 12.41
C ALA A 48 12.83 3.34 12.95
N TYR A 49 13.63 3.93 12.08
CA TYR A 49 14.65 4.91 12.46
C TYR A 49 14.00 6.20 13.02
N ASP A 50 13.07 6.80 12.29
CA ASP A 50 12.40 8.03 12.70
C ASP A 50 11.73 7.87 14.09
N MET A 51 11.14 6.70 14.35
CA MET A 51 10.49 6.34 15.62
C MET A 51 11.46 5.90 16.73
N GLY A 52 12.77 5.85 16.47
CA GLY A 52 13.78 5.43 17.42
C GLY A 52 13.82 3.93 17.73
N PHE A 53 13.20 3.09 16.91
CA PHE A 53 13.26 1.62 17.06
C PHE A 53 14.55 1.03 16.51
N GLU A 54 15.22 1.71 15.57
CA GLU A 54 16.50 1.33 15.00
C GLU A 54 17.44 2.54 14.94
N ASN A 55 18.75 2.27 14.97
CA ASN A 55 19.74 3.31 14.76
C ASN A 55 20.00 3.54 13.27
N ILE A 56 20.58 4.68 12.94
CA ILE A 56 20.82 5.08 11.56
C ILE A 56 21.76 4.11 10.81
N TYR A 57 22.79 3.54 11.48
CA TYR A 57 23.74 2.61 10.86
C TYR A 57 23.06 1.33 10.42
N ALA A 58 22.24 0.74 11.30
CA ALA A 58 21.48 -0.46 10.99
C ALA A 58 20.48 -0.19 9.85
N SER A 59 19.79 0.95 9.89
CA SER A 59 18.78 1.32 8.88
C SER A 59 19.41 1.54 7.51
N VAL A 60 20.50 2.31 7.40
CA VAL A 60 21.20 2.52 6.12
C VAL A 60 21.75 1.20 5.59
N LYS A 61 22.39 0.38 6.44
CA LYS A 61 22.93 -0.92 6.01
C LYS A 61 21.84 -1.88 5.53
N LEU A 62 20.70 -1.89 6.19
CA LEU A 62 19.57 -2.72 5.77
C LEU A 62 19.01 -2.24 4.43
N LEU A 63 18.83 -0.94 4.23
CA LEU A 63 18.40 -0.36 2.94
C LEU A 63 19.39 -0.72 1.82
N GLN A 64 20.71 -0.61 2.06
CA GLN A 64 21.73 -1.02 1.09
C GLN A 64 21.58 -2.49 0.69
N ASN A 65 21.44 -3.38 1.66
CA ASN A 65 21.25 -4.82 1.40
C ASN A 65 19.96 -5.10 0.59
N MET A 66 18.86 -4.37 0.88
CA MET A 66 17.62 -4.48 0.12
C MET A 66 17.79 -3.98 -1.32
N ILE A 67 18.46 -2.85 -1.52
CA ILE A 67 18.75 -2.29 -2.84
C ILE A 67 19.64 -3.24 -3.65
N ASP A 68 20.68 -3.81 -3.06
CA ASP A 68 21.54 -4.81 -3.68
C ASP A 68 20.76 -6.04 -4.16
N THR A 69 19.76 -6.45 -3.38
CA THR A 69 18.88 -7.56 -3.78
C THR A 69 17.98 -7.15 -4.93
N VAL A 70 17.36 -5.98 -4.87
CA VAL A 70 16.51 -5.45 -5.96
C VAL A 70 17.26 -5.33 -7.29
N THR A 71 18.55 -4.96 -7.26
CA THR A 71 19.36 -4.91 -8.49
C THR A 71 19.48 -6.26 -9.18
N LYS A 72 19.47 -7.37 -8.43
CA LYS A 72 19.59 -8.75 -8.93
C LYS A 72 18.27 -9.33 -9.43
N LEU A 73 17.12 -8.78 -9.04
CA LEU A 73 15.83 -9.25 -9.51
C LEU A 73 15.70 -9.08 -11.02
N GLU A 74 15.19 -10.11 -11.70
CA GLU A 74 14.80 -10.01 -13.10
C GLU A 74 13.72 -8.93 -13.29
N LYS A 75 13.79 -8.14 -14.35
CA LYS A 75 12.87 -7.01 -14.60
C LYS A 75 12.39 -7.06 -16.05
N TRP A 76 11.17 -6.59 -16.26
CA TRP A 76 10.62 -6.33 -17.59
C TRP A 76 10.65 -4.81 -17.84
N ASN A 77 11.52 -4.35 -18.76
CA ASN A 77 11.69 -2.92 -19.06
C ASN A 77 11.81 -2.03 -17.81
N GLY A 78 12.61 -2.45 -16.83
CA GLY A 78 12.78 -1.77 -15.54
C GLY A 78 11.73 -2.06 -14.49
N HIS A 79 10.55 -2.54 -14.88
CA HIS A 79 9.50 -2.92 -13.94
C HIS A 79 9.83 -4.24 -13.23
N LEU A 80 9.52 -4.30 -11.94
CA LEU A 80 9.50 -5.55 -11.20
C LEU A 80 8.25 -6.35 -11.56
N TYR A 81 8.37 -7.69 -11.59
CA TYR A 81 7.22 -8.58 -11.69
C TYR A 81 6.35 -8.50 -10.44
N ASN A 82 5.10 -8.89 -10.56
CA ASN A 82 4.14 -8.82 -9.46
C ASN A 82 4.58 -9.69 -8.27
N TRP A 83 5.15 -10.88 -8.54
CA TRP A 83 5.60 -11.79 -7.50
C TRP A 83 6.98 -12.39 -7.76
N TYR A 84 7.80 -12.45 -6.68
CA TYR A 84 9.07 -13.18 -6.63
C TYR A 84 9.07 -14.14 -5.45
N ASP A 85 9.78 -15.27 -5.62
CA ASP A 85 10.19 -16.11 -4.50
C ASP A 85 11.36 -15.44 -3.77
N ILE A 86 11.22 -15.20 -2.45
CA ILE A 86 12.25 -14.49 -1.67
C ILE A 86 13.53 -15.28 -1.42
N LYS A 87 13.51 -16.62 -1.65
CA LYS A 87 14.66 -17.49 -1.45
C LYS A 87 15.50 -17.61 -2.71
N THR A 88 14.84 -17.81 -3.85
CA THR A 88 15.48 -18.01 -5.14
C THR A 88 15.65 -16.74 -5.96
N LEU A 89 14.90 -15.68 -5.63
CA LEU A 89 14.79 -14.43 -6.37
C LEU A 89 14.16 -14.59 -7.76
N ALA A 90 13.61 -15.76 -8.08
CA ALA A 90 12.95 -16.01 -9.35
C ALA A 90 11.55 -15.35 -9.38
N PRO A 91 11.15 -14.76 -10.52
CA PRO A 91 9.78 -14.34 -10.71
C PRO A 91 8.84 -15.55 -10.70
N LEU A 92 7.66 -15.39 -10.11
CA LEU A 92 6.63 -16.42 -10.04
C LEU A 92 5.66 -16.31 -11.21
N GLU A 93 5.16 -17.47 -11.66
CA GLU A 93 4.13 -17.51 -12.71
C GLU A 93 2.72 -17.19 -12.16
N PRO A 94 1.85 -16.53 -12.96
CA PRO A 94 2.13 -15.96 -14.26
C PRO A 94 3.07 -14.75 -14.18
N ARG A 95 3.94 -14.54 -15.18
CA ARG A 95 4.81 -13.37 -15.27
C ARG A 95 3.99 -12.14 -15.63
N TYR A 96 3.69 -11.38 -14.65
CA TYR A 96 2.82 -10.20 -14.74
C TYR A 96 3.47 -8.96 -14.16
N VAL A 97 3.30 -7.82 -14.82
CA VAL A 97 3.70 -6.50 -14.33
C VAL A 97 2.45 -5.71 -13.99
N SER A 98 2.32 -5.31 -12.74
CA SER A 98 1.22 -4.46 -12.26
C SER A 98 1.60 -3.00 -12.36
N THR A 99 0.73 -2.17 -12.91
CA THR A 99 0.93 -0.72 -13.01
C THR A 99 0.96 -0.07 -11.63
N VAL A 100 0.04 -0.42 -10.75
CA VAL A 100 -0.01 0.12 -9.37
C VAL A 100 1.21 -0.27 -8.58
N ASP A 101 1.60 -1.56 -8.61
CA ASP A 101 2.76 -2.03 -7.89
C ASP A 101 4.06 -1.38 -8.35
N SER A 102 4.19 -1.13 -9.67
CA SER A 102 5.31 -0.37 -10.23
C SER A 102 5.32 1.07 -9.75
N GLY A 103 4.15 1.73 -9.73
CA GLY A 103 4.01 3.09 -9.22
C GLY A 103 4.33 3.19 -7.73
N ASN A 104 3.84 2.26 -6.94
CA ASN A 104 4.12 2.19 -5.51
C ASN A 104 5.62 2.02 -5.27
N PHE A 105 6.26 1.07 -5.92
CA PHE A 105 7.69 0.82 -5.78
C PHE A 105 8.53 2.07 -6.11
N VAL A 106 8.28 2.69 -7.27
CA VAL A 106 9.01 3.91 -7.68
C VAL A 106 8.74 5.06 -6.73
N GLY A 107 7.50 5.24 -6.26
CA GLY A 107 7.14 6.25 -5.27
C GLY A 107 7.92 6.10 -3.96
N TYR A 108 8.08 4.87 -3.49
CA TYR A 108 8.85 4.60 -2.28
C TYR A 108 10.36 4.75 -2.51
N LEU A 109 10.87 4.48 -3.71
CA LEU A 109 12.27 4.77 -4.04
C LEU A 109 12.61 6.26 -3.93
N TYR A 110 11.69 7.18 -4.28
CA TYR A 110 11.88 8.62 -4.05
C TYR A 110 12.02 8.96 -2.56
N VAL A 111 11.25 8.31 -1.69
CA VAL A 111 11.39 8.48 -0.24
C VAL A 111 12.73 7.96 0.26
N VAL A 112 13.16 6.77 -0.20
CA VAL A 112 14.45 6.16 0.16
C VAL A 112 15.62 7.02 -0.31
N LYS A 113 15.56 7.52 -1.55
CA LYS A 113 16.55 8.44 -2.11
C LYS A 113 16.72 9.67 -1.23
N GLN A 114 15.62 10.32 -0.87
CA GLN A 114 15.67 11.51 -0.04
C GLN A 114 16.20 11.21 1.37
N PHE A 115 15.80 10.11 1.99
CA PHE A 115 16.32 9.69 3.28
C PHE A 115 17.84 9.47 3.24
N LEU A 116 18.36 8.79 2.23
CA LEU A 116 19.79 8.58 2.05
C LEU A 116 20.51 9.92 1.81
N THR A 117 19.92 10.84 1.04
CA THR A 117 20.46 12.19 0.81
C THR A 117 20.57 13.00 2.10
N GLU A 118 19.59 12.89 3.01
CA GLU A 118 19.63 13.55 4.33
C GLU A 118 20.78 13.06 5.20
N HIS A 119 21.31 11.85 4.94
CA HIS A 119 22.33 11.18 5.75
C HIS A 119 23.64 10.89 4.96
N ASN A 120 23.83 11.45 3.77
CA ASN A 120 24.95 11.13 2.88
C ASN A 120 26.34 11.39 3.48
N ARG A 121 26.47 12.35 4.41
CA ARG A 121 27.73 12.69 5.07
C ARG A 121 28.15 11.72 6.18
N LEU A 122 27.27 10.83 6.56
CA LEU A 122 27.50 9.93 7.71
C LEU A 122 28.09 8.57 7.30
N TYR A 123 28.04 8.24 6.00
CA TYR A 123 28.40 6.90 5.51
C TYR A 123 29.11 6.94 4.18
N GLU A 124 30.11 6.05 4.03
CA GLU A 124 30.73 5.76 2.74
C GLU A 124 29.74 5.10 1.79
N ASN A 125 29.87 5.36 0.49
CA ASN A 125 29.10 4.76 -0.61
C ASN A 125 27.58 5.08 -0.64
N VAL A 126 27.05 5.99 0.17
CA VAL A 126 25.63 6.37 0.10
C VAL A 126 25.30 7.00 -1.27
N GLU A 127 26.21 7.78 -1.84
CA GLU A 127 26.03 8.39 -3.17
C GLU A 127 25.94 7.34 -4.27
N ASP A 128 26.64 6.21 -4.16
CA ASP A 128 26.54 5.09 -5.10
C ASP A 128 25.13 4.48 -5.06
N TYR A 129 24.57 4.31 -3.85
CA TYR A 129 23.18 3.81 -3.70
C TYR A 129 22.13 4.80 -4.18
N ILE A 130 22.34 6.11 -4.00
CA ILE A 130 21.50 7.15 -4.60
C ILE A 130 21.54 7.06 -6.13
N ALA A 131 22.71 6.84 -6.71
CA ALA A 131 22.86 6.65 -8.17
C ALA A 131 22.15 5.37 -8.65
N ILE A 132 22.24 4.27 -7.91
CA ILE A 132 21.50 3.02 -8.20
C ILE A 132 20.00 3.27 -8.16
N ILE A 133 19.48 3.96 -7.13
CA ILE A 133 18.06 4.30 -7.02
C ILE A 133 17.60 5.16 -8.19
N ASN A 134 18.36 6.19 -8.55
CA ASN A 134 18.03 7.03 -9.72
C ASN A 134 17.94 6.18 -10.99
N LYS A 135 18.88 5.26 -11.21
CA LYS A 135 18.84 4.33 -12.35
C LYS A 135 17.61 3.42 -12.31
N LEU A 136 17.22 2.88 -11.15
CA LEU A 136 16.00 2.08 -11.02
C LEU A 136 14.75 2.89 -11.36
N ILE A 137 14.67 4.13 -10.89
CA ILE A 137 13.56 5.06 -11.21
C ILE A 137 13.52 5.35 -12.71
N GLU A 138 14.65 5.73 -13.31
CA GLU A 138 14.73 6.07 -14.73
C GLU A 138 14.37 4.91 -15.64
N GLN A 139 14.84 3.70 -15.33
CA GLN A 139 14.63 2.51 -16.15
C GLN A 139 13.21 1.96 -16.10
N THR A 140 12.42 2.31 -15.11
CA THR A 140 11.01 1.89 -15.01
C THR A 140 10.17 2.73 -15.98
N ASP A 141 9.87 2.20 -17.16
CA ASP A 141 9.21 2.91 -18.26
C ASP A 141 7.68 2.72 -18.24
N PHE A 142 6.97 3.66 -17.64
CA PHE A 142 5.51 3.63 -17.55
C PHE A 142 4.81 3.82 -18.89
N SER A 143 5.47 4.33 -19.94
CA SER A 143 4.85 4.52 -21.25
C SER A 143 4.36 3.20 -21.86
N LEU A 144 4.99 2.08 -21.50
CA LEU A 144 4.64 0.73 -21.96
C LEU A 144 3.35 0.17 -21.36
N LEU A 145 2.89 0.76 -20.25
CA LEU A 145 1.65 0.38 -19.56
C LEU A 145 0.48 1.32 -19.90
N TYR A 146 0.75 2.36 -20.72
CA TYR A 146 -0.19 3.42 -21.06
C TYR A 146 -0.82 3.22 -22.43
N ASP A 147 -2.15 3.24 -22.47
CA ASP A 147 -2.88 3.26 -23.72
C ASP A 147 -3.16 4.71 -24.17
N ASN A 148 -2.53 5.10 -25.27
CA ASN A 148 -2.66 6.43 -25.84
C ASN A 148 -4.07 6.72 -26.37
N SER A 149 -4.84 5.70 -26.74
CA SER A 149 -6.19 5.86 -27.29
C SER A 149 -7.22 6.24 -26.21
N SER A 150 -7.20 5.53 -25.09
CA SER A 150 -8.03 5.81 -23.92
C SER A 150 -7.43 6.92 -23.03
N ARG A 151 -6.12 7.19 -23.14
CA ARG A 151 -5.31 8.04 -22.25
C ARG A 151 -5.32 7.55 -20.81
N LEU A 152 -5.34 6.26 -20.62
CA LEU A 152 -5.40 5.61 -19.32
C LEU A 152 -4.30 4.55 -19.18
N PHE A 153 -3.95 4.22 -17.95
CA PHE A 153 -3.14 3.05 -17.68
C PHE A 153 -3.97 1.78 -17.71
N SER A 154 -3.46 0.76 -18.42
CA SER A 154 -3.89 -0.60 -18.20
C SER A 154 -3.57 -1.01 -16.76
N ILE A 155 -4.33 -1.93 -16.18
CA ILE A 155 -4.02 -2.46 -14.84
C ILE A 155 -2.69 -3.20 -14.80
N GLY A 156 -2.20 -3.66 -15.95
CA GLY A 156 -0.87 -4.25 -16.07
C GLY A 156 -0.60 -4.88 -17.42
N PHE A 157 0.53 -5.60 -17.49
CA PHE A 157 1.03 -6.27 -18.68
C PHE A 157 1.27 -7.75 -18.40
N ASP A 158 0.65 -8.62 -19.18
CA ASP A 158 0.94 -10.07 -19.18
C ASP A 158 2.17 -10.33 -20.06
N VAL A 159 3.29 -10.68 -19.42
CA VAL A 159 4.56 -10.89 -20.13
C VAL A 159 4.55 -12.20 -20.92
N ASN A 160 3.81 -13.22 -20.45
CA ASN A 160 3.71 -14.49 -21.14
C ASN A 160 2.90 -14.36 -22.44
N GLU A 161 1.81 -13.60 -22.39
CA GLU A 161 0.94 -13.31 -23.54
C GLU A 161 1.43 -12.11 -24.37
N ASN A 162 2.43 -11.38 -23.87
CA ASN A 162 2.99 -10.17 -24.49
C ASN A 162 1.91 -9.12 -24.83
N LYS A 163 1.01 -8.83 -23.88
CA LYS A 163 -0.09 -7.89 -24.09
C LYS A 163 -0.47 -7.11 -22.82
N LEU A 164 -1.01 -5.90 -23.01
CA LEU A 164 -1.71 -5.17 -21.97
C LEU A 164 -2.98 -5.90 -21.57
N THR A 165 -3.36 -5.77 -20.29
CA THR A 165 -4.67 -6.22 -19.81
C THR A 165 -5.77 -5.29 -20.36
N ASP A 166 -6.94 -5.84 -20.69
CA ASP A 166 -8.06 -5.08 -21.27
C ASP A 166 -8.86 -4.24 -20.28
N SER A 167 -8.34 -4.04 -19.08
CA SER A 167 -8.94 -3.21 -18.02
C SER A 167 -8.03 -2.05 -17.67
N TYR A 168 -8.65 -0.92 -17.30
CA TYR A 168 -7.94 0.35 -17.10
C TYR A 168 -8.21 0.95 -15.72
N TYR A 169 -7.24 1.71 -15.21
CA TYR A 169 -7.41 2.59 -14.06
C TYR A 169 -7.96 3.93 -14.54
N ASP A 170 -9.27 4.12 -14.40
CA ASP A 170 -10.01 5.27 -14.95
C ASP A 170 -10.54 6.23 -13.88
N LEU A 171 -10.40 5.91 -12.58
CA LEU A 171 -10.90 6.75 -11.48
C LEU A 171 -9.77 7.49 -10.77
N LEU A 172 -9.99 8.76 -10.40
CA LEU A 172 -9.04 9.55 -9.63
C LEU A 172 -8.96 9.05 -8.17
N ALA A 173 -10.09 8.68 -7.55
CA ALA A 173 -10.11 8.04 -6.24
C ALA A 173 -9.71 6.57 -6.36
N SER A 174 -8.43 6.33 -6.57
CA SER A 174 -7.80 5.03 -6.72
C SER A 174 -6.38 5.08 -6.18
N GLU A 175 -5.87 3.94 -5.73
CA GLU A 175 -4.44 3.79 -5.41
C GLU A 175 -3.55 4.07 -6.63
N ALA A 176 -4.05 3.76 -7.84
CA ALA A 176 -3.36 3.98 -9.10
C ALA A 176 -3.03 5.45 -9.39
N ARG A 177 -3.65 6.42 -8.67
CA ARG A 177 -3.28 7.83 -8.82
C ARG A 177 -1.82 8.10 -8.49
N GLN A 178 -1.19 7.30 -7.62
CA GLN A 178 0.24 7.39 -7.35
C GLN A 178 1.08 7.03 -8.58
N ALA A 179 0.76 5.92 -9.26
CA ALA A 179 1.43 5.54 -10.51
C ALA A 179 1.23 6.61 -11.59
N SER A 180 0.02 7.15 -11.72
CA SER A 180 -0.30 8.25 -12.64
C SER A 180 0.53 9.49 -12.38
N PHE A 181 0.60 9.93 -11.12
CA PHE A 181 1.38 11.08 -10.69
C PHE A 181 2.88 10.90 -11.00
N ILE A 182 3.45 9.75 -10.63
CA ILE A 182 4.87 9.42 -10.84
C ILE A 182 5.20 9.35 -12.33
N ALA A 183 4.38 8.70 -13.13
CA ALA A 183 4.61 8.61 -14.57
C ALA A 183 4.59 9.98 -15.26
N ILE A 184 3.73 10.90 -14.81
CA ILE A 184 3.72 12.28 -15.27
C ILE A 184 4.99 13.03 -14.81
N SER A 185 5.40 12.86 -13.55
CA SER A 185 6.61 13.52 -13.01
C SER A 185 7.88 13.07 -13.74
N LYS A 186 7.95 11.82 -14.16
CA LYS A 186 9.01 11.25 -15.01
C LYS A 186 8.90 11.65 -16.49
N LYS A 187 7.78 12.24 -16.92
CA LYS A 187 7.45 12.56 -18.31
C LYS A 187 7.26 11.33 -19.21
N ASP A 188 7.00 10.17 -18.64
CA ASP A 188 6.69 8.94 -19.38
C ASP A 188 5.31 9.03 -20.04
N VAL A 189 4.39 9.78 -19.45
CA VAL A 189 3.04 10.03 -19.99
C VAL A 189 2.68 11.52 -19.92
N PRO A 190 1.78 12.00 -20.82
CA PRO A 190 1.42 13.42 -20.87
C PRO A 190 0.54 13.83 -19.67
N VAL A 191 0.66 15.09 -19.23
CA VAL A 191 -0.17 15.69 -18.15
C VAL A 191 -1.68 15.51 -18.40
N LYS A 192 -2.10 15.44 -19.64
CA LYS A 192 -3.51 15.18 -20.03
C LYS A 192 -4.05 13.87 -19.46
N HIS A 193 -3.20 12.91 -19.14
CA HIS A 193 -3.61 11.68 -18.45
C HIS A 193 -4.35 11.98 -17.14
N TRP A 194 -3.84 12.91 -16.31
CA TRP A 194 -4.47 13.28 -15.04
C TRP A 194 -5.90 13.80 -15.21
N SER A 195 -6.14 14.56 -16.28
CA SER A 195 -7.51 15.05 -16.61
C SER A 195 -8.42 13.96 -17.16
N SER A 196 -7.89 12.85 -17.65
CA SER A 196 -8.66 11.71 -18.16
C SER A 196 -9.19 10.81 -17.03
N LEU A 197 -8.61 10.91 -15.82
CA LEU A 197 -9.11 10.19 -14.65
C LEU A 197 -10.47 10.74 -14.25
N ASN A 198 -11.48 9.87 -14.16
CA ASN A 198 -12.85 10.22 -13.87
C ASN A 198 -13.03 10.76 -12.45
N ARG A 199 -13.87 11.77 -12.29
CA ARG A 199 -14.18 12.48 -11.03
C ARG A 199 -15.67 12.40 -10.68
N THR A 200 -16.28 11.25 -10.94
CA THR A 200 -17.68 11.00 -10.56
C THR A 200 -17.84 11.12 -9.05
N LEU A 201 -18.85 11.86 -8.64
CA LEU A 201 -19.20 12.07 -7.25
C LEU A 201 -20.30 11.12 -6.79
N THR A 202 -20.20 10.70 -5.55
CA THR A 202 -21.26 10.06 -4.79
C THR A 202 -21.63 10.90 -3.58
N ALA A 203 -22.77 10.62 -2.94
CA ALA A 203 -23.26 11.40 -1.82
C ALA A 203 -23.85 10.48 -0.74
N MET A 204 -23.72 10.90 0.51
CA MET A 204 -24.35 10.29 1.68
C MET A 204 -24.57 11.35 2.76
N ASP A 205 -25.80 11.45 3.27
CA ASP A 205 -26.19 12.37 4.36
C ASP A 205 -25.77 13.85 4.12
N GLY A 206 -25.89 14.32 2.89
CA GLY A 206 -25.53 15.72 2.51
C GLY A 206 -24.04 15.95 2.22
N TYR A 207 -23.16 14.98 2.49
CA TYR A 207 -21.76 15.03 2.12
C TYR A 207 -21.54 14.41 0.74
N LYS A 208 -20.48 14.85 0.05
CA LYS A 208 -20.11 14.37 -1.28
C LYS A 208 -18.63 14.09 -1.38
N GLY A 209 -18.26 13.10 -2.17
CA GLY A 209 -16.88 12.80 -2.48
C GLY A 209 -16.79 11.95 -3.76
N LEU A 210 -15.58 11.75 -4.23
CA LEU A 210 -15.31 10.89 -5.37
C LEU A 210 -15.73 9.45 -5.08
N ILE A 211 -16.28 8.77 -6.08
CA ILE A 211 -16.50 7.33 -6.05
C ILE A 211 -15.20 6.60 -6.43
N SER A 212 -14.96 5.41 -5.84
CA SER A 212 -13.89 4.52 -6.22
C SER A 212 -14.43 3.22 -6.84
N TRP A 213 -13.55 2.29 -7.23
CA TRP A 213 -13.97 0.99 -7.77
C TRP A 213 -14.61 0.10 -6.70
N SER A 214 -13.95 0.00 -5.55
CA SER A 214 -14.35 -0.96 -4.51
C SER A 214 -14.78 -0.29 -3.20
N GLY A 215 -14.67 1.03 -3.05
CA GLY A 215 -15.08 1.75 -1.85
C GLY A 215 -14.22 1.44 -0.61
N THR A 216 -12.95 1.07 -0.82
CA THR A 216 -12.02 0.64 0.23
C THR A 216 -11.28 1.82 0.86
N ALA A 217 -10.90 1.74 2.12
CA ALA A 217 -10.02 2.74 2.73
C ALA A 217 -8.66 2.83 2.00
N PHE A 218 -8.16 1.72 1.47
CA PHE A 218 -6.91 1.65 0.71
C PHE A 218 -6.91 2.56 -0.52
N GLU A 219 -7.95 2.47 -1.37
CA GLU A 219 -8.06 3.27 -2.60
C GLU A 219 -7.98 4.78 -2.33
N TYR A 220 -8.53 5.25 -1.20
CA TYR A 220 -8.53 6.66 -0.86
C TYR A 220 -7.27 7.11 -0.12
N LEU A 221 -6.79 6.33 0.85
CA LEU A 221 -5.80 6.80 1.83
C LEU A 221 -4.38 6.32 1.59
N MET A 222 -4.17 5.15 0.93
CA MET A 222 -2.83 4.61 0.78
C MET A 222 -1.86 5.58 0.07
N PRO A 223 -2.24 6.25 -1.04
CA PRO A 223 -1.34 7.20 -1.66
C PRO A 223 -0.93 8.37 -0.75
N ASN A 224 -1.77 8.74 0.21
CA ASN A 224 -1.49 9.86 1.12
C ASN A 224 -0.38 9.55 2.13
N ILE A 225 0.13 8.32 2.20
CA ILE A 225 1.28 8.04 3.08
C ILE A 225 2.56 8.72 2.62
N ASN A 226 2.71 8.97 1.32
CA ASN A 226 3.86 9.67 0.72
C ASN A 226 3.47 10.86 -0.17
N MET A 227 2.29 10.87 -0.81
CA MET A 227 1.79 12.02 -1.55
C MET A 227 1.14 13.03 -0.60
N LYS A 228 1.42 14.33 -0.79
CA LYS A 228 0.76 15.39 -0.02
C LYS A 228 -0.74 15.43 -0.28
N SER A 229 -1.51 15.65 0.78
CA SER A 229 -2.91 16.02 0.71
C SER A 229 -3.04 17.53 0.89
N TYR A 230 -3.70 18.20 -0.04
CA TYR A 230 -3.88 19.66 -0.01
C TYR A 230 -5.26 19.99 0.56
N HIS A 231 -5.26 20.67 1.70
CA HIS A 231 -6.50 21.01 2.43
C HIS A 231 -7.53 21.69 1.52
N GLY A 232 -8.77 21.18 1.55
CA GLY A 232 -9.88 21.67 0.73
C GLY A 232 -9.82 21.28 -0.73
N SER A 233 -8.85 20.46 -1.16
CA SER A 233 -8.85 19.88 -2.50
C SER A 233 -9.93 18.81 -2.64
N LEU A 234 -10.30 18.48 -3.89
CA LEU A 234 -11.28 17.44 -4.17
C LEU A 234 -10.88 16.08 -3.59
N LEU A 235 -9.59 15.73 -3.62
CA LEU A 235 -9.09 14.50 -3.03
C LEU A 235 -9.13 14.53 -1.50
N ASP A 236 -8.73 15.63 -0.87
CA ASP A 236 -8.78 15.81 0.58
C ASP A 236 -10.23 15.66 1.10
N GLU A 237 -11.18 16.39 0.51
CA GLU A 237 -12.59 16.29 0.87
C GLU A 237 -13.18 14.89 0.58
N SER A 238 -12.70 14.21 -0.46
CA SER A 238 -13.12 12.83 -0.74
C SER A 238 -12.57 11.83 0.29
N CYS A 239 -11.34 12.01 0.77
CA CYS A 239 -10.77 11.19 1.86
C CYS A 239 -11.56 11.39 3.15
N LYS A 240 -11.88 12.64 3.53
CA LYS A 240 -12.72 12.94 4.70
C LYS A 240 -14.11 12.34 4.56
N PHE A 241 -14.74 12.47 3.39
CA PHE A 241 -16.04 11.87 3.11
C PHE A 241 -15.99 10.34 3.23
N MET A 242 -14.91 9.70 2.74
CA MET A 242 -14.73 8.26 2.89
C MET A 242 -14.61 7.86 4.36
N ILE A 243 -13.78 8.54 5.17
CA ILE A 243 -13.63 8.23 6.61
C ILE A 243 -14.95 8.38 7.34
N MET A 244 -15.69 9.48 7.12
CA MET A 244 -17.02 9.68 7.70
C MET A 244 -18.00 8.60 7.28
N SER A 245 -17.94 8.14 6.02
CA SER A 245 -18.75 7.03 5.52
C SER A 245 -18.42 5.72 6.22
N GLN A 246 -17.14 5.42 6.46
CA GLN A 246 -16.67 4.26 7.20
C GLN A 246 -17.25 4.23 8.63
N ILE A 247 -17.09 5.35 9.35
CA ILE A 247 -17.57 5.49 10.73
C ILE A 247 -19.09 5.27 10.78
N LYS A 248 -19.85 6.02 10.01
CA LYS A 248 -21.33 5.94 10.00
C LYS A 248 -21.86 4.58 9.58
N TYR A 249 -21.25 3.93 8.59
CA TYR A 249 -21.65 2.60 8.16
C TYR A 249 -21.43 1.55 9.26
N SER A 250 -20.26 1.61 9.89
CA SER A 250 -19.89 0.68 10.95
C SER A 250 -20.70 0.89 12.24
N GLU A 251 -21.07 2.13 12.56
CA GLU A 251 -21.98 2.43 13.66
C GLU A 251 -23.36 1.78 13.46
N LYS A 252 -23.93 1.88 12.25
CA LYS A 252 -25.23 1.21 11.90
C LYS A 252 -25.17 -0.30 12.07
N LEU A 253 -23.99 -0.89 11.84
CA LEU A 253 -23.77 -2.33 11.97
C LEU A 253 -23.29 -2.76 13.37
N ASN A 254 -22.99 -1.80 14.24
CA ASN A 254 -22.40 -2.00 15.55
C ASN A 254 -21.08 -2.80 15.53
N ILE A 255 -20.21 -2.53 14.55
CA ILE A 255 -18.88 -3.12 14.39
C ILE A 255 -17.80 -2.01 14.39
N PRO A 256 -16.50 -2.31 14.61
CA PRO A 256 -15.44 -1.36 14.34
C PRO A 256 -15.45 -0.92 12.89
N TRP A 257 -14.91 0.27 12.59
CA TRP A 257 -14.73 0.74 11.21
C TRP A 257 -13.33 0.42 10.67
N GLY A 258 -13.12 0.56 9.36
CA GLY A 258 -11.86 0.24 8.69
C GLY A 258 -12.04 -0.79 7.58
N ILE A 259 -13.25 -0.84 6.96
CA ILE A 259 -13.53 -1.76 5.85
C ILE A 259 -12.61 -1.42 4.68
N SER A 260 -11.79 -2.39 4.28
CA SER A 260 -10.82 -2.24 3.20
C SER A 260 -10.49 -3.60 2.60
N GLU A 261 -9.65 -3.61 1.57
CA GLU A 261 -9.14 -4.89 1.06
C GLU A 261 -8.28 -5.58 2.12
N SER A 262 -8.48 -6.87 2.26
CA SER A 262 -7.79 -7.64 3.29
C SER A 262 -7.91 -9.14 3.09
N ALA A 263 -7.09 -9.90 3.80
CA ALA A 263 -7.35 -11.31 4.02
C ALA A 263 -8.63 -11.48 4.86
N PHE A 264 -9.38 -12.54 4.59
CA PHE A 264 -10.67 -12.82 5.23
C PHE A 264 -10.81 -14.30 5.62
N ASN A 265 -11.85 -14.65 6.38
CA ASN A 265 -12.03 -15.99 6.95
C ASN A 265 -12.46 -17.04 5.91
N LEU A 266 -11.62 -17.20 4.87
CA LEU A 266 -11.71 -18.29 3.91
C LEU A 266 -10.29 -18.69 3.50
N LYS A 267 -10.01 -19.99 3.44
CA LYS A 267 -8.69 -20.51 3.10
C LYS A 267 -8.70 -21.25 1.77
N ASP A 268 -7.60 -21.14 1.03
CA ASP A 268 -7.34 -21.94 -0.15
C ASP A 268 -6.93 -23.39 0.22
N LEU A 269 -6.72 -24.24 -0.80
CA LEU A 269 -6.30 -25.63 -0.62
C LEU A 269 -4.92 -25.78 0.05
N LYS A 270 -4.08 -24.71 0.03
CA LYS A 270 -2.78 -24.64 0.71
C LYS A 270 -2.90 -24.05 2.12
N SER A 271 -4.12 -23.86 2.62
CA SER A 271 -4.41 -23.23 3.91
C SER A 271 -3.96 -21.78 4.04
N ASN A 272 -3.83 -21.04 2.92
CA ASN A 272 -3.64 -19.60 2.95
C ASN A 272 -5.00 -18.91 3.07
N TYR A 273 -5.09 -17.86 3.86
CA TYR A 273 -6.24 -16.97 3.82
C TYR A 273 -6.34 -16.33 2.43
N GLN A 274 -7.57 -16.30 1.91
CA GLN A 274 -7.87 -15.58 0.67
C GLN A 274 -7.89 -14.08 0.94
N TYR A 275 -7.70 -13.29 -0.13
CA TYR A 275 -7.60 -11.84 -0.09
C TYR A 275 -8.51 -11.22 -1.15
N LYS A 276 -9.24 -10.17 -0.80
CA LYS A 276 -10.02 -9.36 -1.74
C LYS A 276 -10.39 -7.98 -1.21
N ALA A 277 -10.91 -7.12 -2.08
CA ALA A 277 -11.42 -5.81 -1.72
C ALA A 277 -12.82 -5.91 -1.10
N PHE A 278 -12.97 -5.32 0.10
CA PHE A 278 -14.21 -5.02 0.81
C PHE A 278 -14.37 -3.51 0.90
N GLY A 279 -15.58 -2.99 0.76
CA GLY A 279 -15.79 -1.54 0.76
C GLY A 279 -17.18 -1.12 1.19
N ILE A 280 -17.36 0.17 1.29
CA ILE A 280 -18.64 0.79 1.64
C ILE A 280 -19.54 0.84 0.39
N PRO A 281 -20.79 0.37 0.47
CA PRO A 281 -21.66 0.21 -0.71
C PRO A 281 -21.83 1.46 -1.57
N TRP A 282 -21.96 2.65 -0.98
CA TRP A 282 -22.15 3.89 -1.73
C TRP A 282 -20.85 4.58 -2.18
N LEU A 283 -19.68 4.06 -1.76
CA LEU A 283 -18.38 4.57 -2.16
C LEU A 283 -17.78 3.83 -3.37
N GLY A 284 -18.29 2.65 -3.71
CA GLY A 284 -17.74 1.80 -4.75
C GLY A 284 -18.73 1.51 -5.88
N LEU A 285 -18.18 1.35 -7.10
CA LEU A 285 -18.93 0.88 -8.27
C LEU A 285 -19.17 -0.64 -8.23
N LYS A 286 -18.36 -1.38 -7.50
CA LYS A 286 -18.47 -2.84 -7.34
C LYS A 286 -19.80 -3.20 -6.68
N ARG A 287 -20.48 -4.19 -7.26
CA ARG A 287 -21.74 -4.72 -6.70
C ARG A 287 -21.47 -5.68 -5.54
N GLY A 288 -22.47 -5.81 -4.63
CA GLY A 288 -22.43 -6.76 -3.52
C GLY A 288 -21.51 -6.33 -2.37
N LEU A 289 -21.09 -5.08 -2.28
CA LEU A 289 -20.23 -4.59 -1.18
C LEU A 289 -20.91 -4.67 0.20
N GLY A 290 -22.25 -4.64 0.25
CA GLY A 290 -23.00 -4.78 1.49
C GLY A 290 -23.19 -6.22 1.98
N ASP A 291 -22.84 -7.23 1.17
CA ASP A 291 -23.10 -8.65 1.47
C ASP A 291 -22.05 -9.23 2.43
N GLU A 292 -20.90 -8.59 2.53
CA GLU A 292 -19.76 -9.06 3.31
C GLU A 292 -19.20 -7.96 4.20
N MET A 293 -18.86 -8.31 5.42
CA MET A 293 -18.39 -7.38 6.44
C MET A 293 -17.04 -7.84 7.00
N VAL A 294 -15.96 -7.28 6.45
CA VAL A 294 -14.60 -7.52 6.90
C VAL A 294 -13.94 -6.18 7.21
N VAL A 295 -13.52 -6.02 8.46
CA VAL A 295 -12.88 -4.81 8.96
C VAL A 295 -11.39 -5.06 9.09
N SER A 296 -10.57 -4.28 8.39
CA SER A 296 -9.11 -4.37 8.46
C SER A 296 -8.53 -3.38 9.48
N SER A 297 -7.48 -3.79 10.17
CA SER A 297 -6.83 -2.95 11.18
C SER A 297 -6.10 -1.75 10.55
N TYR A 298 -5.39 -1.96 9.45
CA TYR A 298 -4.64 -0.91 8.78
C TYR A 298 -5.54 0.17 8.16
N GLY A 299 -6.75 -0.21 7.67
CA GLY A 299 -7.71 0.72 7.09
C GLY A 299 -8.16 1.79 8.09
N THR A 300 -8.21 1.45 9.37
CA THR A 300 -8.41 2.43 10.46
C THR A 300 -7.18 3.32 10.63
N VAL A 301 -5.98 2.73 10.72
CA VAL A 301 -4.75 3.48 11.07
C VAL A 301 -4.34 4.45 9.96
N LEU A 302 -4.65 4.17 8.69
CA LEU A 302 -4.40 5.10 7.59
C LEU A 302 -5.02 6.50 7.82
N ALA A 303 -6.09 6.60 8.60
CA ALA A 303 -6.78 7.86 8.90
C ALA A 303 -6.19 8.63 10.10
N ILE A 304 -5.11 8.14 10.73
CA ILE A 304 -4.62 8.68 12.01
C ILE A 304 -4.16 10.15 11.94
N CYS A 305 -3.67 10.59 10.79
CA CYS A 305 -3.23 11.98 10.62
C CYS A 305 -4.40 12.97 10.61
N ASP A 306 -5.58 12.55 10.14
CA ASP A 306 -6.75 13.40 9.97
C ASP A 306 -7.75 13.24 11.11
N TYR A 307 -7.94 12.04 11.64
CA TYR A 307 -8.93 11.66 12.65
C TYR A 307 -8.32 10.85 13.81
N PRO A 308 -7.29 11.38 14.51
CA PRO A 308 -6.55 10.62 15.52
C PRO A 308 -7.41 10.11 16.68
N ARG A 309 -8.39 10.89 17.12
CA ARG A 309 -9.28 10.51 18.22
C ARG A 309 -10.15 9.31 17.83
N GLU A 310 -10.81 9.40 16.69
CA GLU A 310 -11.70 8.37 16.17
C GLU A 310 -10.93 7.07 15.87
N VAL A 311 -9.68 7.19 15.39
CA VAL A 311 -8.78 6.06 15.20
C VAL A 311 -8.45 5.37 16.52
N LEU A 312 -8.06 6.11 17.56
CA LEU A 312 -7.73 5.55 18.88
C LEU A 312 -8.94 4.85 19.52
N GLU A 313 -10.10 5.51 19.53
CA GLU A 313 -11.36 4.94 20.04
C GLU A 313 -11.73 3.63 19.28
N ASN A 314 -11.49 3.58 17.98
CA ASN A 314 -11.75 2.39 17.18
C ASN A 314 -10.72 1.25 17.41
N ILE A 315 -9.45 1.59 17.63
CA ILE A 315 -8.42 0.61 18.02
C ILE A 315 -8.79 -0.04 19.36
N GLU A 316 -9.26 0.72 20.35
CA GLU A 316 -9.74 0.20 21.62
C GLU A 316 -10.95 -0.76 21.44
N ARG A 317 -11.84 -0.46 20.49
CA ARG A 317 -12.93 -1.39 20.12
C ARG A 317 -12.37 -2.68 19.52
N MET A 318 -11.42 -2.58 18.57
CA MET A 318 -10.78 -3.74 17.95
C MET A 318 -9.98 -4.57 18.97
N GLU A 319 -9.37 -3.94 19.97
CA GLU A 319 -8.67 -4.64 21.04
C GLU A 319 -9.61 -5.56 21.82
N LYS A 320 -10.81 -5.06 22.19
CA LYS A 320 -11.86 -5.87 22.85
C LYS A 320 -12.35 -7.00 21.96
N GLU A 321 -12.18 -6.89 20.64
CA GLU A 321 -12.48 -7.92 19.66
C GLU A 321 -11.35 -8.97 19.50
N GLY A 322 -10.16 -8.71 20.10
CA GLY A 322 -9.01 -9.63 20.08
C GLY A 322 -8.07 -9.46 18.88
N ILE A 323 -7.97 -8.23 18.33
CA ILE A 323 -7.19 -7.95 17.12
C ILE A 323 -5.67 -8.06 17.33
N PHE A 324 -5.14 -8.03 18.55
CA PHE A 324 -3.70 -8.01 18.80
C PHE A 324 -3.08 -9.40 18.87
N GLY A 325 -1.92 -9.55 18.23
CA GLY A 325 -1.11 -10.75 18.19
C GLY A 325 0.39 -10.47 18.23
N LYS A 326 1.20 -11.43 17.76
CA LYS A 326 2.67 -11.41 17.88
C LYS A 326 3.32 -10.13 17.32
N TYR A 327 2.85 -9.61 16.19
CA TYR A 327 3.46 -8.48 15.50
C TYR A 327 2.62 -7.18 15.60
N GLY A 328 1.70 -7.10 16.52
CA GLY A 328 0.75 -6.00 16.67
C GLY A 328 -0.65 -6.42 16.22
N MET A 329 -1.36 -5.57 15.50
CA MET A 329 -2.71 -5.89 15.03
C MET A 329 -2.68 -6.94 13.93
N TYR A 330 -3.54 -7.96 14.07
CA TYR A 330 -3.87 -8.89 13.00
C TYR A 330 -4.51 -8.18 11.82
N GLU A 331 -4.64 -8.89 10.73
CA GLU A 331 -5.09 -8.38 9.44
C GLU A 331 -6.51 -7.81 9.49
N SER A 332 -7.46 -8.63 9.95
CA SER A 332 -8.87 -8.24 9.91
C SER A 332 -9.74 -8.99 10.93
N ILE A 333 -10.98 -8.51 11.08
CA ILE A 333 -12.06 -9.17 11.77
C ILE A 333 -13.18 -9.40 10.76
N ASP A 334 -13.57 -10.66 10.54
CA ASP A 334 -14.62 -11.05 9.61
C ASP A 334 -15.94 -11.26 10.36
N TYR A 335 -16.95 -10.45 10.05
CA TYR A 335 -18.31 -10.52 10.60
C TYR A 335 -19.32 -11.15 9.62
N THR A 336 -18.85 -11.68 8.48
CA THR A 336 -19.73 -12.22 7.43
C THR A 336 -20.34 -13.55 7.86
N LYS A 337 -21.62 -13.57 8.12
CA LYS A 337 -22.35 -14.74 8.69
C LYS A 337 -22.12 -16.05 7.95
N SER A 338 -22.02 -16.02 6.62
CA SER A 338 -21.81 -17.22 5.79
C SER A 338 -20.44 -17.89 5.98
N ARG A 339 -19.51 -17.22 6.66
CA ARG A 339 -18.15 -17.71 6.93
C ARG A 339 -17.87 -18.00 8.41
N LEU A 340 -18.88 -17.79 9.25
CA LEU A 340 -18.78 -18.03 10.69
C LEU A 340 -19.41 -19.39 11.04
N LYS A 341 -18.90 -20.01 12.11
CA LYS A 341 -19.53 -21.19 12.66
C LYS A 341 -20.83 -20.84 13.37
N GLU A 342 -21.65 -21.85 13.59
CA GLU A 342 -22.88 -21.69 14.34
C GLU A 342 -22.58 -21.05 15.71
N ASN A 343 -23.35 -20.00 16.04
CA ASN A 343 -23.23 -19.21 17.27
C ASN A 343 -21.98 -18.26 17.36
N GLU A 344 -21.09 -18.25 16.39
CA GLU A 344 -20.02 -17.23 16.33
C GLU A 344 -20.56 -15.93 15.70
N LYS A 345 -20.12 -14.78 16.23
CA LYS A 345 -20.50 -13.45 15.71
C LYS A 345 -19.40 -12.84 14.83
N LYS A 346 -18.19 -13.34 14.93
CA LYS A 346 -17.00 -12.85 14.23
C LYS A 346 -15.89 -13.90 14.23
N GLU A 347 -14.90 -13.72 13.36
CA GLU A 347 -13.62 -14.45 13.39
C GLU A 347 -12.47 -13.49 13.16
N VAL A 348 -11.41 -13.58 13.97
CA VAL A 348 -10.19 -12.80 13.79
C VAL A 348 -9.27 -13.53 12.81
N VAL A 349 -8.91 -12.84 11.72
CA VAL A 349 -8.03 -13.38 10.68
C VAL A 349 -6.58 -13.21 11.12
N LYS A 350 -6.02 -14.24 11.75
CA LYS A 350 -4.72 -14.24 12.43
C LYS A 350 -3.56 -14.34 11.45
N THR A 351 -3.43 -13.32 10.62
CA THR A 351 -2.30 -13.12 9.71
C THR A 351 -1.76 -11.70 9.82
N PHE A 352 -0.52 -11.49 9.40
CA PHE A 352 0.14 -10.20 9.28
C PHE A 352 0.66 -10.09 7.85
N MET A 353 0.13 -9.16 7.07
CA MET A 353 0.57 -8.92 5.70
C MET A 353 1.64 -7.83 5.66
N ALA A 354 2.71 -8.04 4.90
CA ALA A 354 3.87 -7.14 4.87
C ALA A 354 3.47 -5.69 4.58
N HIS A 355 2.70 -5.46 3.50
CA HIS A 355 2.31 -4.11 3.11
C HIS A 355 1.39 -3.44 4.15
N HIS A 356 0.46 -4.18 4.76
CA HIS A 356 -0.43 -3.60 5.78
C HIS A 356 0.31 -3.29 7.09
N GLN A 357 1.27 -4.13 7.50
CA GLN A 357 2.12 -3.82 8.65
C GLN A 357 2.99 -2.58 8.37
N ALA A 358 3.50 -2.42 7.15
CA ALA A 358 4.23 -1.22 6.77
C ALA A 358 3.33 0.02 6.79
N LEU A 359 2.11 -0.06 6.22
CA LEU A 359 1.15 1.05 6.22
C LEU A 359 0.82 1.53 7.64
N ILE A 360 0.61 0.60 8.59
CA ILE A 360 0.39 0.93 10.00
C ILE A 360 1.60 1.72 10.55
N LEU A 361 2.82 1.22 10.36
CA LEU A 361 4.03 1.85 10.92
C LEU A 361 4.28 3.23 10.29
N ILE A 362 4.13 3.35 8.97
CA ILE A 362 4.35 4.59 8.23
C ILE A 362 3.32 5.66 8.62
N SER A 363 2.04 5.28 8.75
CA SER A 363 0.98 6.21 9.17
C SER A 363 1.22 6.76 10.57
N ILE A 364 1.63 5.90 11.50
CA ILE A 364 2.00 6.32 12.87
C ILE A 364 3.24 7.23 12.83
N ASN A 365 4.26 6.91 12.02
CA ASN A 365 5.44 7.76 11.82
C ASN A 365 5.05 9.15 11.29
N ASN A 366 4.21 9.20 10.26
CA ASN A 366 3.71 10.47 9.71
C ASN A 366 2.97 11.30 10.77
N PHE A 367 2.14 10.66 11.59
CA PHE A 367 1.41 11.34 12.67
C PHE A 367 2.36 11.98 13.69
N PHE A 368 3.36 11.25 14.19
CA PHE A 368 4.29 11.77 15.19
C PHE A 368 5.31 12.76 14.62
N HIS A 369 5.68 12.63 13.33
CA HIS A 369 6.73 13.44 12.70
C HIS A 369 6.19 14.38 11.60
N LYS A 370 4.93 14.85 11.73
CA LYS A 370 4.35 15.88 10.85
C LYS A 370 4.45 15.53 9.37
N ASN A 371 4.03 14.33 9.00
CA ASN A 371 4.05 13.82 7.63
C ASN A 371 5.46 13.75 7.02
N ILE A 372 6.45 13.29 7.77
CA ILE A 372 7.87 13.25 7.34
C ILE A 372 8.09 12.45 6.05
N ILE A 373 7.31 11.38 5.84
CA ILE A 373 7.42 10.58 4.62
C ILE A 373 6.91 11.36 3.40
N GLN A 374 5.81 12.10 3.53
CA GLN A 374 5.32 13.01 2.50
C GLN A 374 6.35 14.12 2.22
N GLN A 375 6.98 14.69 3.25
CA GLN A 375 8.00 15.71 3.08
C GLN A 375 9.21 15.17 2.29
N ARG A 376 9.69 13.95 2.61
CA ARG A 376 10.79 13.32 1.87
C ARG A 376 10.43 13.07 0.41
N PHE A 377 9.22 12.58 0.14
CA PHE A 377 8.76 12.38 -1.23
C PHE A 377 8.75 13.68 -2.02
N SER A 378 8.16 14.74 -1.47
CA SER A 378 8.00 16.05 -2.12
C SER A 378 9.29 16.84 -2.31
N LYS A 379 10.37 16.54 -1.57
CA LYS A 379 11.69 17.20 -1.76
C LYS A 379 12.41 16.80 -3.05
N ASN A 380 11.92 15.80 -3.78
CA ASN A 380 12.48 15.47 -5.10
C ASN A 380 12.00 16.48 -6.15
N PRO A 381 12.89 17.12 -6.91
CA PRO A 381 12.53 18.24 -7.80
C PRO A 381 11.46 17.90 -8.83
N GLU A 382 11.52 16.69 -9.41
CA GLU A 382 10.54 16.21 -10.38
C GLU A 382 9.16 15.97 -9.77
N ILE A 383 9.11 15.58 -8.49
CA ILE A 383 7.88 15.42 -7.73
C ILE A 383 7.29 16.79 -7.39
N GLU A 384 8.12 17.70 -6.82
CA GLU A 384 7.73 19.06 -6.48
C GLU A 384 7.16 19.82 -7.69
N ALA A 385 7.80 19.71 -8.85
CA ALA A 385 7.34 20.32 -10.09
C ALA A 385 5.98 19.78 -10.57
N THR A 386 5.58 18.58 -10.14
CA THR A 386 4.34 17.92 -10.53
C THR A 386 3.19 18.17 -9.53
N GLU A 387 3.48 18.69 -8.34
CA GLU A 387 2.48 18.99 -7.30
C GLU A 387 1.42 20.04 -7.72
N ILE A 388 1.56 20.64 -8.91
CA ILE A 388 0.56 21.53 -9.51
C ILE A 388 -0.69 20.76 -10.01
N LEU A 389 -0.64 19.46 -10.16
CA LEU A 389 -1.79 18.63 -10.60
C LEU A 389 -2.88 18.55 -9.51
#